data_b40a27ecf05a0ab447caa9f9a81d8d1e
#
_entry.id   b40a27ecf05a0ab447caa9f9a81d8d1e
#
_cell.length_a   1.000
_cell.length_b   1.000
_cell.length_c   1.000
_cell.angle_alpha   90.00
_cell.angle_beta   90.00
_cell.angle_gamma   90.00
#
_symmetry.space_group_name_H-M   'P 1'
#
loop_
_entity.id
_entity.type
_entity.pdbx_description
1 polymer ?
#
loop_
_entity_poly.entity_id
_entity_poly.type
_entity_poly.pdbx_seq_one_letter_code
_entity_poly.pdbx_strand_id
1 'polypeptide(L)'
;MEHLLEFCKTKRQKEIIQARMKTTSNKKAATLLGIDRRNVDTCLKRVRNYAASNGIAPEANLNQRTAEGFATKRVSTNYDSDGEVKQQWHIQEPDKAAKLQSLLDALESFQYNPAPVINRRSDLPNEDLCTLYTLTDFHLGMYAYGAETGDNWDINIAKNEAVAGISSMAEGSPESKLGILNLQGDFLHWDGLEAVTPTAKHIVDADTRFSKLIDMSLDVIMVTVGILLEKHEQVKVIICEGNHDIVSTMWLRKTIKKIFIENKRVEVDDSEVPYYAHLHGNIMIAMHHGHKKKNTQLPSLFSSEPRYRSMWGQAKYCYIHTGHYHHAEQDMAEHGGAIVERHPTLAGRDAYAARGGYVSWRSARAITYHSTQGEIMRVTVTPRYS
;
A
#
# COMPACT_ATOMS: atom_id res chain seq x y z
N MET A 1 37.46 1.22 -22.69
CA MET A 1 37.23 1.84 -21.36
C MET A 1 36.37 3.12 -21.43
N GLU A 2 36.42 3.83 -22.55
CA GLU A 2 35.61 5.03 -22.77
C GLU A 2 34.10 4.79 -22.61
N HIS A 3 33.63 3.65 -23.17
CA HIS A 3 32.25 3.19 -23.01
C HIS A 3 31.78 3.08 -21.54
N LEU A 4 32.69 2.94 -20.58
CA LEU A 4 32.34 2.85 -19.16
C LEU A 4 31.93 4.21 -18.55
N LEU A 5 32.26 5.33 -19.19
CA LEU A 5 31.96 6.67 -18.67
C LEU A 5 30.45 6.94 -18.56
N GLU A 6 29.66 6.40 -19.48
CA GLU A 6 28.20 6.54 -19.46
C GLU A 6 27.52 5.65 -18.39
N PHE A 7 28.21 4.65 -17.87
CA PHE A 7 27.71 3.77 -16.81
C PHE A 7 28.17 4.18 -15.41
N CYS A 8 28.82 5.35 -15.28
CA CYS A 8 29.20 5.90 -13.98
C CYS A 8 28.00 6.57 -13.30
N LYS A 9 27.55 6.03 -12.18
CA LYS A 9 26.44 6.59 -11.38
C LYS A 9 26.83 7.79 -10.52
N THR A 10 28.13 7.98 -10.23
CA THR A 10 28.61 9.07 -9.38
C THR A 10 29.76 9.82 -10.02
N LYS A 11 29.91 11.11 -9.65
CA LYS A 11 31.06 11.94 -10.07
C LYS A 11 32.39 11.26 -9.75
N ARG A 12 32.48 10.63 -8.56
CA ARG A 12 33.70 9.94 -8.13
C ARG A 12 34.05 8.74 -9.00
N GLN A 13 33.05 7.95 -9.42
CA GLN A 13 33.27 6.85 -10.39
C GLN A 13 33.83 7.39 -11.71
N LYS A 14 33.26 8.47 -12.21
CA LYS A 14 33.71 9.10 -13.46
C LYS A 14 35.17 9.57 -13.38
N GLU A 15 35.54 10.20 -12.28
CA GLU A 15 36.93 10.62 -12.01
C GLU A 15 37.89 9.43 -12.01
N ILE A 16 37.54 8.29 -11.36
CA ILE A 16 38.36 7.09 -11.29
C ILE A 16 38.52 6.47 -12.68
N ILE A 17 37.45 6.35 -13.48
CA ILE A 17 37.53 5.83 -14.84
C ILE A 17 38.40 6.73 -15.72
N GLN A 18 38.23 8.06 -15.65
CA GLN A 18 39.06 9.01 -16.40
C GLN A 18 40.55 8.93 -16.01
N ALA A 19 40.85 8.83 -14.71
CA ALA A 19 42.22 8.65 -14.25
C ALA A 19 42.82 7.34 -14.76
N ARG A 20 42.02 6.27 -14.78
CA ARG A 20 42.47 4.98 -15.29
C ARG A 20 42.68 5.00 -16.85
N MET A 21 41.91 5.77 -17.57
CA MET A 21 42.12 5.98 -19.01
C MET A 21 43.41 6.74 -19.30
N LYS A 22 43.79 7.69 -18.46
CA LYS A 22 45.03 8.46 -18.60
C LYS A 22 46.28 7.73 -18.13
N THR A 23 46.13 6.56 -17.48
CA THR A 23 47.24 5.81 -16.88
C THR A 23 47.25 4.37 -17.39
N THR A 24 48.45 3.74 -17.34
CA THR A 24 48.63 2.36 -17.82
C THR A 24 48.23 1.29 -16.82
N SER A 25 47.96 1.65 -15.54
CA SER A 25 47.63 0.67 -14.50
C SER A 25 46.72 1.26 -13.40
N ASN A 26 45.99 0.38 -12.70
CA ASN A 26 45.17 0.76 -11.58
C ASN A 26 46.00 1.37 -10.42
N LYS A 27 47.27 0.91 -10.25
CA LYS A 27 48.18 1.47 -9.26
C LYS A 27 48.53 2.94 -9.59
N LYS A 28 48.83 3.25 -10.85
CA LYS A 28 49.14 4.63 -11.27
C LYS A 28 47.91 5.52 -11.20
N ALA A 29 46.71 5.01 -11.51
CA ALA A 29 45.47 5.74 -11.35
C ALA A 29 45.17 6.06 -9.89
N ALA A 30 45.40 5.12 -8.99
CA ALA A 30 45.27 5.30 -7.55
C ALA A 30 46.22 6.37 -7.01
N THR A 31 47.49 6.34 -7.41
CA THR A 31 48.50 7.35 -7.06
C THR A 31 48.09 8.75 -7.56
N LEU A 32 47.59 8.85 -8.80
CA LEU A 32 47.13 10.12 -9.39
C LEU A 32 45.96 10.75 -8.60
N LEU A 33 45.09 9.91 -8.03
CA LEU A 33 43.93 10.35 -7.28
C LEU A 33 44.13 10.42 -5.77
N GLY A 34 45.30 10.02 -5.26
CA GLY A 34 45.57 9.94 -3.80
C GLY A 34 44.68 8.96 -3.05
N ILE A 35 44.33 7.81 -3.66
CA ILE A 35 43.43 6.78 -3.08
C ILE A 35 44.09 5.41 -3.08
N ASP A 36 43.54 4.47 -2.30
CA ASP A 36 43.99 3.09 -2.31
C ASP A 36 43.68 2.40 -3.65
N ARG A 37 44.59 1.54 -4.13
CA ARG A 37 44.39 0.76 -5.36
C ARG A 37 43.13 -0.08 -5.32
N ARG A 38 42.75 -0.65 -4.17
CA ARG A 38 41.55 -1.46 -4.00
C ARG A 38 40.28 -0.67 -4.36
N ASN A 39 40.29 0.64 -4.07
CA ASN A 39 39.15 1.50 -4.43
C ASN A 39 38.99 1.63 -5.93
N VAL A 40 40.11 1.71 -6.68
CA VAL A 40 40.10 1.74 -8.15
C VAL A 40 39.61 0.37 -8.69
N ASP A 41 40.16 -0.72 -8.17
CA ASP A 41 39.79 -2.10 -8.58
C ASP A 41 38.30 -2.34 -8.34
N THR A 42 37.78 -1.98 -7.18
CA THR A 42 36.37 -2.13 -6.81
C THR A 42 35.45 -1.26 -7.67
N CYS A 43 35.85 -0.01 -7.92
CA CYS A 43 35.10 0.91 -8.77
C CYS A 43 35.00 0.37 -10.21
N LEU A 44 36.10 -0.03 -10.80
CA LEU A 44 36.15 -0.62 -12.15
C LEU A 44 35.25 -1.86 -12.26
N LYS A 45 35.35 -2.77 -11.28
CA LYS A 45 34.52 -3.97 -11.23
C LYS A 45 33.02 -3.61 -11.19
N ARG A 46 32.62 -2.67 -10.35
CA ARG A 46 31.23 -2.22 -10.24
C ARG A 46 30.71 -1.60 -11.52
N VAL A 47 31.49 -0.70 -12.13
CA VAL A 47 31.08 -0.01 -13.37
C VAL A 47 31.00 -1.00 -14.53
N ARG A 48 31.96 -1.92 -14.66
CA ARG A 48 31.93 -3.00 -15.68
C ARG A 48 30.73 -3.92 -15.52
N ASN A 49 30.46 -4.38 -14.29
CA ASN A 49 29.31 -5.24 -14.04
C ASN A 49 28.00 -4.53 -14.38
N TYR A 50 27.91 -3.23 -14.08
CA TYR A 50 26.74 -2.44 -14.42
C TYR A 50 26.62 -2.22 -15.93
N ALA A 51 27.70 -1.97 -16.63
CA ALA A 51 27.71 -1.88 -18.10
C ALA A 51 27.27 -3.22 -18.74
N ALA A 52 27.82 -4.33 -18.26
CA ALA A 52 27.45 -5.67 -18.72
C ALA A 52 25.97 -6.01 -18.46
N SER A 53 25.42 -5.63 -17.31
CA SER A 53 23.98 -5.81 -17.04
C SER A 53 23.09 -4.99 -17.97
N ASN A 54 23.60 -3.89 -18.50
CA ASN A 54 22.94 -3.07 -19.52
C ASN A 54 23.28 -3.50 -20.96
N GLY A 55 23.89 -4.66 -21.15
CA GLY A 55 24.17 -5.22 -22.44
C GLY A 55 25.48 -4.72 -23.10
N ILE A 56 26.37 -4.05 -22.37
CA ILE A 56 27.60 -3.47 -22.86
C ILE A 56 28.83 -4.06 -22.15
N ALA A 57 29.45 -5.04 -22.78
CA ALA A 57 30.75 -5.62 -22.42
C ALA A 57 31.50 -6.04 -23.68
N PRO A 58 32.13 -5.10 -24.41
CA PRO A 58 32.75 -5.36 -25.70
C PRO A 58 33.84 -6.47 -25.66
N GLU A 59 34.50 -6.61 -24.52
CA GLU A 59 35.49 -7.70 -24.27
C GLU A 59 34.88 -9.12 -24.26
N ALA A 60 33.56 -9.21 -24.16
CA ALA A 60 32.78 -10.45 -24.21
C ALA A 60 31.82 -10.47 -25.41
N ASN A 61 32.09 -9.69 -26.44
CA ASN A 61 31.25 -9.51 -27.64
C ASN A 61 29.80 -9.07 -27.33
N LEU A 62 29.59 -8.42 -26.19
CA LEU A 62 28.29 -7.92 -25.79
C LEU A 62 28.19 -6.42 -26.09
N ASN A 63 27.52 -6.08 -27.20
CA ASN A 63 27.49 -4.73 -27.75
C ASN A 63 26.07 -4.20 -27.99
N GLN A 64 25.05 -4.92 -27.49
CA GLN A 64 23.64 -4.51 -27.61
C GLN A 64 23.08 -4.13 -26.25
N ARG A 65 22.55 -2.91 -26.17
CA ARG A 65 21.87 -2.46 -24.94
C ARG A 65 20.63 -3.29 -24.64
N THR A 66 20.39 -3.54 -23.38
CA THR A 66 19.12 -4.09 -22.90
C THR A 66 17.98 -3.11 -23.17
N ALA A 67 16.76 -3.61 -23.30
CA ALA A 67 15.58 -2.76 -23.32
C ALA A 67 15.47 -1.95 -22.01
N GLU A 68 14.87 -0.77 -22.07
CA GLU A 68 14.67 0.07 -20.89
C GLU A 68 13.86 -0.67 -19.83
N GLY A 69 14.33 -0.64 -18.58
CA GLY A 69 13.72 -1.37 -17.45
C GLY A 69 14.08 -2.86 -17.37
N PHE A 70 15.01 -3.34 -18.23
CA PHE A 70 15.50 -4.72 -18.21
C PHE A 70 17.01 -4.77 -17.96
N ALA A 71 17.46 -5.87 -17.39
CA ALA A 71 18.86 -6.19 -17.22
C ALA A 71 19.21 -7.52 -17.92
N THR A 72 20.44 -7.63 -18.41
CA THR A 72 20.94 -8.88 -18.99
C THR A 72 21.05 -9.95 -17.90
N LYS A 73 20.27 -11.01 -18.02
CA LYS A 73 20.35 -12.19 -17.14
C LYS A 73 21.42 -13.16 -17.61
N ARG A 74 21.44 -13.43 -18.90
CA ARG A 74 22.34 -14.43 -19.50
C ARG A 74 22.55 -14.08 -20.97
N VAL A 75 23.78 -14.30 -21.44
CA VAL A 75 24.11 -14.25 -22.85
C VAL A 75 24.66 -15.63 -23.28
N SER A 76 24.22 -16.13 -24.42
CA SER A 76 24.76 -17.32 -25.04
C SER A 76 25.27 -16.94 -26.44
N THR A 77 26.56 -17.17 -26.70
CA THR A 77 27.20 -16.80 -27.96
C THR A 77 27.68 -18.06 -28.68
N ASN A 78 27.30 -18.21 -29.92
CA ASN A 78 27.81 -19.25 -30.82
C ASN A 78 28.82 -18.60 -31.77
N TYR A 79 30.00 -19.19 -31.87
CA TYR A 79 31.11 -18.74 -32.75
C TYR A 79 31.22 -19.68 -33.95
N ASP A 80 31.66 -19.14 -35.04
CA ASP A 80 32.06 -19.95 -36.23
C ASP A 80 33.47 -20.53 -36.08
N SER A 81 33.95 -21.23 -37.13
CA SER A 81 35.28 -21.84 -37.17
C SER A 81 36.43 -20.83 -37.08
N ASP A 82 36.17 -19.58 -37.43
CA ASP A 82 37.16 -18.49 -37.47
C ASP A 82 37.15 -17.68 -36.14
N GLY A 83 36.28 -18.05 -35.22
CA GLY A 83 36.16 -17.41 -33.92
C GLY A 83 35.28 -16.15 -33.91
N GLU A 84 34.58 -15.87 -35.03
CA GLU A 84 33.64 -14.76 -35.13
C GLU A 84 32.26 -15.15 -34.61
N VAL A 85 31.49 -14.13 -34.10
CA VAL A 85 30.19 -14.36 -33.56
C VAL A 85 29.18 -14.67 -34.65
N LYS A 86 28.77 -15.95 -34.73
CA LYS A 86 27.75 -16.41 -35.67
C LYS A 86 26.34 -16.06 -35.22
N GLN A 87 26.07 -16.22 -33.93
CA GLN A 87 24.75 -15.93 -33.32
C GLN A 87 24.90 -15.67 -31.84
N GLN A 88 24.08 -14.75 -31.32
CA GLN A 88 24.06 -14.43 -29.89
C GLN A 88 22.63 -14.28 -29.39
N TRP A 89 22.30 -14.95 -28.30
CA TRP A 89 21.02 -14.84 -27.61
C TRP A 89 21.19 -14.04 -26.33
N HIS A 90 20.41 -12.97 -26.20
CA HIS A 90 20.33 -12.15 -25.00
C HIS A 90 19.06 -12.50 -24.24
N ILE A 91 19.18 -13.13 -23.08
CA ILE A 91 18.07 -13.33 -22.15
C ILE A 91 18.07 -12.17 -21.18
N GLN A 92 16.99 -11.41 -21.17
CA GLN A 92 16.79 -10.25 -20.30
C GLN A 92 15.73 -10.56 -19.26
N GLU A 93 15.85 -9.94 -18.07
CA GLU A 93 14.84 -9.96 -17.03
C GLU A 93 14.58 -8.53 -16.53
N PRO A 94 13.41 -8.25 -15.95
CA PRO A 94 13.12 -6.94 -15.36
C PRO A 94 14.19 -6.53 -14.35
N ASP A 95 14.74 -5.31 -14.49
CA ASP A 95 15.73 -4.78 -13.55
C ASP A 95 15.07 -4.39 -12.22
N LYS A 96 15.06 -5.34 -11.29
CA LYS A 96 14.48 -5.14 -9.94
C LYS A 96 15.17 -4.02 -9.17
N ALA A 97 16.47 -3.80 -9.40
CA ALA A 97 17.20 -2.73 -8.70
C ALA A 97 16.83 -1.35 -9.24
N ALA A 98 16.66 -1.19 -10.56
CA ALA A 98 16.18 0.05 -11.15
C ALA A 98 14.73 0.36 -10.73
N LYS A 99 13.88 -0.67 -10.66
CA LYS A 99 12.51 -0.53 -10.15
C LYS A 99 12.46 -0.10 -8.68
N LEU A 100 13.28 -0.71 -7.83
CA LEU A 100 13.39 -0.31 -6.42
C LEU A 100 13.90 1.12 -6.29
N GLN A 101 14.90 1.51 -7.09
CA GLN A 101 15.43 2.88 -7.07
C GLN A 101 14.37 3.90 -7.48
N SER A 102 13.57 3.63 -8.51
CA SER A 102 12.47 4.53 -8.90
C SER A 102 11.41 4.67 -7.82
N LEU A 103 11.16 3.62 -7.03
CA LEU A 103 10.29 3.70 -5.87
C LEU A 103 10.89 4.56 -4.76
N LEU A 104 12.18 4.38 -4.46
CA LEU A 104 12.89 5.21 -3.47
C LEU A 104 12.94 6.67 -3.90
N ASP A 105 13.20 6.95 -5.18
CA ASP A 105 13.21 8.31 -5.72
C ASP A 105 11.81 8.96 -5.63
N ALA A 106 10.74 8.20 -5.88
CA ALA A 106 9.38 8.66 -5.67
C ALA A 106 9.08 8.97 -4.19
N LEU A 107 9.54 8.13 -3.27
CA LEU A 107 9.40 8.37 -1.83
C LEU A 107 10.26 9.55 -1.34
N GLU A 108 11.45 9.78 -1.91
CA GLU A 108 12.31 10.92 -1.59
C GLU A 108 11.78 12.23 -2.18
N SER A 109 11.12 12.18 -3.35
CA SER A 109 10.48 13.33 -3.97
C SER A 109 9.17 13.74 -3.30
N PHE A 110 8.63 12.88 -2.41
CA PHE A 110 7.44 13.16 -1.65
C PHE A 110 7.68 14.33 -0.70
N GLN A 111 7.19 15.51 -1.09
CA GLN A 111 7.23 16.70 -0.24
C GLN A 111 6.11 16.60 0.79
N TYR A 112 6.49 16.42 2.04
CA TYR A 112 5.57 16.50 3.17
C TYR A 112 5.06 17.93 3.32
N ASN A 113 3.79 18.13 3.02
CA ASN A 113 3.06 19.30 3.45
C ASN A 113 2.23 18.89 4.68
N PRO A 114 2.41 19.56 5.85
CA PRO A 114 1.59 19.27 7.01
C PRO A 114 0.11 19.45 6.65
N ALA A 115 -0.73 18.53 7.11
CA ALA A 115 -2.16 18.61 6.86
C ALA A 115 -2.70 19.95 7.37
N PRO A 116 -3.57 20.63 6.61
CA PRO A 116 -4.12 21.90 7.02
C PRO A 116 -4.89 21.78 8.33
N VAL A 117 -4.87 22.83 9.14
CA VAL A 117 -5.73 22.90 10.34
C VAL A 117 -7.16 23.03 9.88
N ILE A 118 -7.97 22.00 10.15
CA ILE A 118 -9.38 21.95 9.81
C ILE A 118 -10.20 22.31 11.04
N ASN A 119 -11.02 23.37 10.92
CA ASN A 119 -11.93 23.77 11.97
C ASN A 119 -13.18 22.89 11.94
N ARG A 120 -13.67 22.58 13.12
CA ARG A 120 -14.89 21.81 13.28
C ARG A 120 -16.13 22.65 12.99
N ARG A 121 -17.19 22.03 12.45
CA ARG A 121 -18.47 22.71 12.13
C ARG A 121 -19.36 22.90 13.37
N SER A 122 -19.15 22.10 14.43
CA SER A 122 -19.96 22.13 15.67
C SER A 122 -19.08 22.26 16.90
N ASP A 123 -19.54 23.01 17.90
CA ASP A 123 -18.80 23.27 19.14
C ASP A 123 -19.11 22.27 20.27
N LEU A 124 -20.12 21.41 20.11
CA LEU A 124 -20.58 20.49 21.16
C LEU A 124 -20.58 19.04 20.68
N PRO A 125 -19.43 18.33 20.70
CA PRO A 125 -19.40 16.91 20.42
C PRO A 125 -20.05 16.15 21.58
N ASN A 126 -20.79 15.09 21.25
CA ASN A 126 -21.25 14.16 22.27
C ASN A 126 -20.07 13.28 22.71
N GLU A 127 -19.61 13.47 23.95
CA GLU A 127 -18.46 12.77 24.54
C GLU A 127 -18.71 11.26 24.70
N ASP A 128 -19.97 10.86 24.83
CA ASP A 128 -20.36 9.46 24.95
C ASP A 128 -20.42 8.71 23.64
N LEU A 129 -20.25 9.41 22.51
CA LEU A 129 -20.36 8.79 21.19
C LEU A 129 -19.00 8.62 20.49
N CYS A 130 -18.89 7.48 19.82
CA CYS A 130 -17.81 7.14 18.88
C CYS A 130 -18.42 6.61 17.59
N THR A 131 -17.99 7.11 16.42
CA THR A 131 -18.50 6.64 15.13
C THR A 131 -17.38 5.98 14.33
N LEU A 132 -17.61 4.72 13.94
CA LEU A 132 -16.72 3.92 13.10
C LEU A 132 -17.16 4.05 11.63
N TYR A 133 -16.28 4.52 10.76
CA TYR A 133 -16.47 4.65 9.31
C TYR A 133 -15.65 3.57 8.62
N THR A 134 -16.28 2.59 7.99
CA THR A 134 -15.58 1.43 7.42
C THR A 134 -15.59 1.46 5.89
N LEU A 135 -14.38 1.42 5.33
CA LEU A 135 -14.11 1.06 3.94
C LEU A 135 -13.31 -0.24 3.93
N THR A 136 -13.84 -1.30 3.36
CA THR A 136 -13.19 -2.61 3.23
C THR A 136 -13.11 -3.04 1.79
N ASP A 137 -12.09 -3.84 1.46
CA ASP A 137 -11.92 -4.44 0.13
C ASP A 137 -12.10 -3.38 -0.98
N PHE A 138 -11.48 -2.23 -0.76
CA PHE A 138 -11.72 -1.05 -1.58
C PHE A 138 -10.98 -1.12 -2.91
N HIS A 139 -9.89 -1.89 -2.97
CA HIS A 139 -9.13 -2.19 -4.16
C HIS A 139 -8.79 -0.94 -5.00
N LEU A 140 -8.29 0.12 -4.33
CA LEU A 140 -7.80 1.31 -5.01
C LEU A 140 -6.74 0.93 -6.04
N GLY A 141 -6.91 1.39 -7.29
CA GLY A 141 -6.05 1.05 -8.42
C GLY A 141 -6.50 -0.17 -9.22
N MET A 142 -7.56 -0.87 -8.82
CA MET A 142 -8.19 -1.89 -9.65
C MET A 142 -8.75 -1.27 -10.93
N TYR A 143 -8.67 -2.01 -12.03
CA TYR A 143 -9.37 -1.70 -13.27
C TYR A 143 -10.51 -2.68 -13.49
N ALA A 144 -11.70 -2.17 -13.78
CA ALA A 144 -12.84 -2.96 -14.22
C ALA A 144 -13.54 -2.29 -15.40
N TYR A 145 -13.82 -3.10 -16.42
CA TYR A 145 -14.50 -2.65 -17.63
C TYR A 145 -16.00 -3.01 -17.57
N GLY A 146 -16.86 -2.01 -17.57
CA GLY A 146 -18.29 -2.19 -17.31
C GLY A 146 -19.01 -3.17 -18.23
N ALA A 147 -18.57 -3.31 -19.50
CA ALA A 147 -19.16 -4.32 -20.41
C ALA A 147 -18.85 -5.77 -19.99
N GLU A 148 -17.77 -6.01 -19.25
CA GLU A 148 -17.40 -7.33 -18.71
C GLU A 148 -17.93 -7.53 -17.30
N THR A 149 -17.80 -6.53 -16.45
CA THR A 149 -18.01 -6.66 -15.00
C THR A 149 -19.35 -6.13 -14.52
N GLY A 150 -20.05 -5.35 -15.35
CA GLY A 150 -21.29 -4.67 -15.01
C GLY A 150 -21.11 -3.24 -14.49
N ASP A 151 -19.96 -2.93 -13.91
CA ASP A 151 -19.58 -1.60 -13.40
C ASP A 151 -18.21 -1.20 -13.93
N ASN A 152 -18.01 0.09 -14.21
CA ASN A 152 -16.66 0.61 -14.44
C ASN A 152 -15.98 0.88 -13.11
N TRP A 153 -14.67 0.60 -13.05
CA TRP A 153 -13.84 0.94 -11.89
C TRP A 153 -12.45 1.35 -12.34
N ASP A 154 -12.01 2.51 -11.91
CA ASP A 154 -10.67 3.03 -12.10
C ASP A 154 -10.25 3.83 -10.87
N ILE A 155 -9.01 4.32 -10.85
CA ILE A 155 -8.47 5.03 -9.69
C ILE A 155 -9.19 6.35 -9.38
N ASN A 156 -9.80 7.01 -10.38
CA ASN A 156 -10.54 8.25 -10.20
C ASN A 156 -11.95 7.98 -9.68
N ILE A 157 -12.63 6.98 -10.23
CA ILE A 157 -13.92 6.50 -9.72
C ILE A 157 -13.76 6.07 -8.28
N ALA A 158 -12.73 5.27 -7.97
CA ALA A 158 -12.42 4.85 -6.61
C ALA A 158 -12.22 6.03 -5.65
N LYS A 159 -11.39 7.03 -6.01
CA LYS A 159 -11.22 8.24 -5.20
C LYS A 159 -12.54 8.94 -4.93
N ASN A 160 -13.35 9.17 -5.98
CA ASN A 160 -14.63 9.86 -5.85
C ASN A 160 -15.61 9.09 -4.96
N GLU A 161 -15.68 7.75 -5.10
CA GLU A 161 -16.51 6.89 -4.26
C GLU A 161 -16.08 6.91 -2.79
N ALA A 162 -14.77 6.86 -2.49
CA ALA A 162 -14.29 6.97 -1.12
C ALA A 162 -14.70 8.29 -0.48
N VAL A 163 -14.46 9.41 -1.19
CA VAL A 163 -14.77 10.75 -0.70
C VAL A 163 -16.27 10.93 -0.52
N ALA A 164 -17.08 10.55 -1.53
CA ALA A 164 -18.52 10.66 -1.47
C ALA A 164 -19.13 9.75 -0.38
N GLY A 165 -18.63 8.52 -0.26
CA GLY A 165 -19.08 7.58 0.75
C GLY A 165 -18.81 8.07 2.17
N ILE A 166 -17.57 8.51 2.45
CA ILE A 166 -17.22 9.05 3.78
C ILE A 166 -17.99 10.34 4.07
N SER A 167 -18.13 11.25 3.09
CA SER A 167 -18.93 12.48 3.28
C SER A 167 -20.37 12.16 3.65
N SER A 168 -21.01 11.25 2.91
CA SER A 168 -22.41 10.89 3.16
C SER A 168 -22.61 10.16 4.48
N MET A 169 -21.67 9.28 4.84
CA MET A 169 -21.70 8.62 6.15
C MET A 169 -21.50 9.64 7.28
N ALA A 170 -20.58 10.59 7.11
CA ALA A 170 -20.36 11.65 8.11
C ALA A 170 -21.59 12.55 8.26
N GLU A 171 -22.21 12.98 7.16
CA GLU A 171 -23.43 13.79 7.18
C GLU A 171 -24.59 13.08 7.89
N GLY A 172 -24.77 11.78 7.61
CA GLY A 172 -25.84 10.97 8.21
C GLY A 172 -25.61 10.53 9.65
N SER A 173 -24.38 10.61 10.17
CA SER A 173 -24.04 10.18 11.52
C SER A 173 -24.24 11.30 12.55
N PRO A 174 -24.47 10.99 13.84
CA PRO A 174 -24.56 12.00 14.89
C PRO A 174 -23.20 12.65 15.16
N GLU A 175 -23.23 13.84 15.77
CA GLU A 175 -22.04 14.51 16.29
C GLU A 175 -21.43 13.66 17.42
N SER A 176 -20.26 13.08 17.21
CA SER A 176 -19.52 12.30 18.19
C SER A 176 -18.14 12.89 18.44
N LYS A 177 -17.61 12.70 19.67
CA LYS A 177 -16.27 13.18 20.01
C LYS A 177 -15.21 12.52 19.14
N LEU A 178 -15.31 11.21 18.93
CA LEU A 178 -14.36 10.41 18.19
C LEU A 178 -14.96 9.86 16.90
N GLY A 179 -14.30 10.12 15.77
CA GLY A 179 -14.49 9.39 14.51
C GLY A 179 -13.35 8.40 14.30
N ILE A 180 -13.64 7.16 13.96
CA ILE A 180 -12.65 6.15 13.59
C ILE A 180 -12.76 5.90 12.09
N LEU A 181 -11.74 6.30 11.31
CA LEU A 181 -11.58 5.87 9.93
C LEU A 181 -10.96 4.48 9.92
N ASN A 182 -11.72 3.50 9.49
CA ASN A 182 -11.31 2.11 9.41
C ASN A 182 -11.17 1.68 7.95
N LEU A 183 -9.93 1.66 7.47
CA LEU A 183 -9.58 1.00 6.20
C LEU A 183 -9.36 -0.48 6.53
N GLN A 184 -10.39 -1.30 6.29
CA GLN A 184 -10.55 -2.65 6.83
C GLN A 184 -9.73 -3.73 6.11
N GLY A 185 -8.67 -3.36 5.37
CA GLY A 185 -7.80 -4.23 4.57
C GLY A 185 -8.20 -4.28 3.11
N ASP A 186 -7.27 -4.72 2.28
CA ASP A 186 -7.37 -4.71 0.82
C ASP A 186 -7.78 -3.31 0.30
N PHE A 187 -7.21 -2.28 0.95
CA PHE A 187 -7.40 -0.90 0.53
C PHE A 187 -6.75 -0.67 -0.83
N LEU A 188 -5.55 -1.24 -1.06
CA LEU A 188 -4.89 -1.25 -2.36
C LEU A 188 -5.11 -2.59 -3.07
N HIS A 189 -5.21 -2.55 -4.39
CA HIS A 189 -5.49 -3.73 -5.21
C HIS A 189 -4.30 -4.67 -5.37
N TRP A 190 -3.07 -4.17 -5.28
CA TRP A 190 -1.84 -4.97 -5.30
C TRP A 190 -0.72 -4.32 -4.47
N ASP A 191 0.33 -5.10 -4.21
CA ASP A 191 1.39 -4.78 -3.26
C ASP A 191 2.77 -4.76 -3.93
N GLY A 192 3.12 -3.65 -4.57
CA GLY A 192 4.42 -3.46 -5.19
C GLY A 192 4.38 -3.23 -6.69
N LEU A 193 5.51 -3.51 -7.36
CA LEU A 193 5.73 -3.12 -8.76
C LEU A 193 5.07 -4.05 -9.78
N GLU A 194 4.72 -5.26 -9.38
CA GLU A 194 4.01 -6.23 -10.20
C GLU A 194 2.55 -6.28 -9.74
N ALA A 195 1.61 -6.19 -10.67
CA ALA A 195 0.18 -6.29 -10.39
C ALA A 195 -0.21 -7.75 -10.12
N VAL A 196 0.22 -8.24 -8.94
CA VAL A 196 -0.06 -9.60 -8.47
C VAL A 196 -0.35 -9.57 -6.97
N THR A 197 -1.21 -10.48 -6.52
CA THR A 197 -1.46 -10.63 -5.08
C THR A 197 -0.20 -11.14 -4.36
N PRO A 198 0.16 -10.61 -3.17
CA PRO A 198 1.40 -10.95 -2.49
C PRO A 198 1.58 -12.44 -2.20
N THR A 199 0.53 -13.10 -1.72
CA THR A 199 0.59 -14.48 -1.24
C THR A 199 0.33 -15.49 -2.36
N ALA A 200 -0.79 -15.36 -3.05
CA ALA A 200 -1.24 -16.34 -4.05
C ALA A 200 -0.63 -16.10 -5.45
N LYS A 201 -0.01 -14.92 -5.69
CA LYS A 201 0.59 -14.53 -6.97
C LYS A 201 -0.41 -14.50 -8.15
N HIS A 202 -1.68 -14.29 -7.83
CA HIS A 202 -2.69 -14.08 -8.88
C HIS A 202 -2.41 -12.75 -9.56
N ILE A 203 -2.45 -12.75 -10.89
CA ILE A 203 -2.40 -11.53 -11.71
C ILE A 203 -3.72 -10.79 -11.50
N VAL A 204 -3.62 -9.49 -11.28
CA VAL A 204 -4.78 -8.62 -11.10
C VAL A 204 -4.77 -7.48 -12.12
N ASP A 205 -5.95 -7.01 -12.48
CA ASP A 205 -6.11 -5.91 -13.45
C ASP A 205 -5.84 -4.57 -12.76
N ALA A 206 -4.70 -3.96 -13.12
CA ALA A 206 -4.24 -2.70 -12.56
C ALA A 206 -4.54 -1.53 -13.51
N ASP A 207 -5.20 -0.50 -13.02
CA ASP A 207 -5.51 0.73 -13.75
C ASP A 207 -4.29 1.64 -13.95
N THR A 208 -3.29 1.55 -13.07
CA THR A 208 -2.23 2.55 -13.00
C THR A 208 -0.87 1.95 -12.62
N ARG A 209 0.15 2.81 -12.56
CA ARG A 209 1.46 2.45 -12.02
C ARG A 209 1.48 2.57 -10.50
N PHE A 210 2.30 1.76 -9.82
CA PHE A 210 2.37 1.71 -8.36
C PHE A 210 2.72 3.07 -7.72
N SER A 211 3.57 3.88 -8.34
CA SER A 211 3.87 5.23 -7.85
C SER A 211 2.63 6.12 -7.78
N LYS A 212 1.81 6.13 -8.86
CA LYS A 212 0.55 6.87 -8.87
C LYS A 212 -0.46 6.32 -7.86
N LEU A 213 -0.44 4.99 -7.63
CA LEU A 213 -1.28 4.36 -6.61
C LEU A 213 -0.90 4.85 -5.20
N ILE A 214 0.41 4.99 -4.92
CA ILE A 214 0.90 5.57 -3.66
C ILE A 214 0.35 6.98 -3.46
N ASP A 215 0.56 7.88 -4.42
CA ASP A 215 0.10 9.27 -4.34
C ASP A 215 -1.41 9.33 -4.09
N MET A 216 -2.18 8.56 -4.87
CA MET A 216 -3.63 8.54 -4.75
C MET A 216 -4.10 7.97 -3.41
N SER A 217 -3.41 6.96 -2.86
CA SER A 217 -3.74 6.38 -1.56
C SER A 217 -3.58 7.39 -0.42
N LEU A 218 -2.50 8.16 -0.45
CA LEU A 218 -2.26 9.24 0.51
C LEU A 218 -3.32 10.35 0.37
N ASP A 219 -3.62 10.76 -0.85
CA ASP A 219 -4.66 11.75 -1.14
C ASP A 219 -6.03 11.34 -0.59
N VAL A 220 -6.46 10.11 -0.87
CA VAL A 220 -7.76 9.60 -0.39
C VAL A 220 -7.80 9.59 1.13
N ILE A 221 -6.75 9.11 1.79
CA ILE A 221 -6.71 9.07 3.26
C ILE A 221 -6.72 10.49 3.84
N MET A 222 -5.91 11.41 3.30
CA MET A 222 -5.86 12.79 3.78
C MET A 222 -7.19 13.51 3.63
N VAL A 223 -7.85 13.37 2.48
CA VAL A 223 -9.16 13.99 2.22
C VAL A 223 -10.23 13.40 3.14
N THR A 224 -10.28 12.09 3.31
CA THR A 224 -11.28 11.43 4.17
C THR A 224 -11.07 11.76 5.65
N VAL A 225 -9.82 11.81 6.13
CA VAL A 225 -9.51 12.29 7.49
C VAL A 225 -9.93 13.76 7.65
N GLY A 226 -9.71 14.59 6.61
CA GLY A 226 -10.14 15.98 6.59
C GLY A 226 -11.65 16.14 6.82
N ILE A 227 -12.45 15.37 6.07
CA ILE A 227 -13.91 15.33 6.19
C ILE A 227 -14.32 14.97 7.64
N LEU A 228 -13.69 13.95 8.21
CA LEU A 228 -14.00 13.52 9.58
C LEU A 228 -13.57 14.55 10.64
N LEU A 229 -12.47 15.29 10.42
CA LEU A 229 -12.04 16.37 11.31
C LEU A 229 -12.99 17.58 11.31
N GLU A 230 -13.78 17.79 10.26
CA GLU A 230 -14.83 18.81 10.25
C GLU A 230 -15.97 18.45 11.21
N LYS A 231 -16.22 17.16 11.43
CA LYS A 231 -17.33 16.67 12.24
C LYS A 231 -16.92 16.30 13.67
N HIS A 232 -15.81 15.61 13.83
CA HIS A 232 -15.37 15.05 15.11
C HIS A 232 -14.28 15.90 15.77
N GLU A 233 -14.20 15.87 17.10
CA GLU A 233 -13.11 16.51 17.85
C GLU A 233 -11.79 15.77 17.61
N GLN A 234 -11.85 14.44 17.56
CA GLN A 234 -10.71 13.57 17.36
C GLN A 234 -11.01 12.56 16.24
N VAL A 235 -9.98 12.21 15.49
CA VAL A 235 -10.05 11.17 14.45
C VAL A 235 -8.97 10.14 14.72
N LYS A 236 -9.37 8.87 14.83
CA LYS A 236 -8.46 7.73 14.85
C LYS A 236 -8.44 7.07 13.47
N VAL A 237 -7.24 6.84 12.94
CA VAL A 237 -7.05 6.15 11.66
C VAL A 237 -6.52 4.75 11.90
N ILE A 238 -7.22 3.76 11.41
CA ILE A 238 -6.85 2.34 11.45
C ILE A 238 -6.74 1.85 10.01
N ILE A 239 -5.57 1.35 9.63
CA ILE A 239 -5.30 0.77 8.32
C ILE A 239 -4.98 -0.69 8.53
N CYS A 240 -5.98 -1.56 8.37
CA CYS A 240 -5.84 -3.00 8.53
C CYS A 240 -5.02 -3.59 7.39
N GLU A 241 -4.20 -4.58 7.71
CA GLU A 241 -3.50 -5.39 6.72
C GLU A 241 -4.51 -6.29 6.01
N GLY A 242 -4.55 -6.25 4.68
CA GLY A 242 -5.26 -7.19 3.83
C GLY A 242 -4.33 -8.24 3.22
N ASN A 243 -4.85 -9.10 2.35
CA ASN A 243 -4.04 -10.07 1.60
C ASN A 243 -3.52 -9.51 0.27
N HIS A 244 -4.06 -8.39 -0.22
CA HIS A 244 -3.60 -7.69 -1.41
C HIS A 244 -2.51 -6.65 -1.12
N ASP A 245 -2.41 -6.11 0.09
CA ASP A 245 -1.64 -4.90 0.41
C ASP A 245 -0.79 -4.99 1.69
N ILE A 246 -0.25 -6.19 1.98
CA ILE A 246 0.50 -6.50 3.22
C ILE A 246 1.65 -5.50 3.47
N VAL A 247 2.53 -5.30 2.50
CA VAL A 247 3.68 -4.38 2.62
C VAL A 247 3.22 -2.94 2.53
N SER A 248 2.26 -2.66 1.66
CA SER A 248 1.75 -1.30 1.45
C SER A 248 1.08 -0.73 2.70
N THR A 249 0.32 -1.52 3.45
CA THR A 249 -0.27 -1.06 4.71
C THR A 249 0.77 -0.71 5.77
N MET A 250 1.93 -1.35 5.78
CA MET A 250 3.02 -1.02 6.72
C MET A 250 3.55 0.39 6.47
N TRP A 251 3.91 0.72 5.23
CA TRP A 251 4.43 2.06 4.92
C TRP A 251 3.33 3.12 4.95
N LEU A 252 2.08 2.81 4.57
CA LEU A 252 0.93 3.73 4.69
C LEU A 252 0.75 4.18 6.14
N ARG A 253 0.67 3.23 7.10
CA ARG A 253 0.55 3.58 8.53
C ARG A 253 1.66 4.52 8.98
N LYS A 254 2.93 4.20 8.66
CA LYS A 254 4.08 5.02 9.06
C LYS A 254 4.06 6.40 8.38
N THR A 255 3.67 6.47 7.11
CA THR A 255 3.59 7.73 6.36
C THR A 255 2.47 8.62 6.88
N ILE A 256 1.25 8.08 7.02
CA ILE A 256 0.09 8.83 7.54
C ILE A 256 0.35 9.31 8.97
N LYS A 257 0.98 8.48 9.82
CA LYS A 257 1.38 8.92 11.16
C LYS A 257 2.35 10.11 11.13
N LYS A 258 3.29 10.13 10.19
CA LYS A 258 4.21 11.27 10.01
C LYS A 258 3.50 12.51 9.46
N ILE A 259 2.57 12.33 8.52
CA ILE A 259 1.77 13.43 7.94
C ILE A 259 0.97 14.17 9.01
N PHE A 260 0.40 13.44 9.96
CA PHE A 260 -0.43 14.03 11.01
C PHE A 260 0.30 14.24 12.34
N ILE A 261 1.65 14.14 12.39
CA ILE A 261 2.42 14.17 13.64
C ILE A 261 2.19 15.46 14.47
N GLU A 262 1.98 16.59 13.83
CA GLU A 262 1.71 17.86 14.48
C GLU A 262 0.20 18.09 14.78
N ASN A 263 -0.67 17.26 14.22
CA ASN A 263 -2.11 17.37 14.41
C ASN A 263 -2.57 16.52 15.61
N LYS A 264 -2.66 17.15 16.78
CA LYS A 264 -3.07 16.47 18.04
C LYS A 264 -4.49 15.89 18.02
N ARG A 265 -5.29 16.21 17.00
CA ARG A 265 -6.64 15.68 16.83
C ARG A 265 -6.64 14.36 16.03
N VAL A 266 -5.51 13.94 15.47
CA VAL A 266 -5.40 12.70 14.69
C VAL A 266 -4.49 11.72 15.39
N GLU A 267 -5.01 10.53 15.68
CA GLU A 267 -4.26 9.37 16.13
C GLU A 267 -4.20 8.34 15.02
N VAL A 268 -3.02 7.84 14.70
CA VAL A 268 -2.85 6.76 13.73
C VAL A 268 -2.38 5.50 14.46
N ASP A 269 -3.15 4.42 14.35
CA ASP A 269 -2.74 3.12 14.89
C ASP A 269 -1.64 2.53 13.99
N ASP A 270 -0.42 2.43 14.50
CA ASP A 270 0.74 1.91 13.80
C ASP A 270 1.18 0.53 14.29
N SER A 271 0.26 -0.22 14.88
CA SER A 271 0.49 -1.59 15.35
C SER A 271 1.01 -2.49 14.23
N GLU A 272 1.99 -3.33 14.57
CA GLU A 272 2.66 -4.23 13.60
C GLU A 272 1.90 -5.57 13.40
N VAL A 273 0.78 -5.76 14.07
CA VAL A 273 -0.03 -6.98 13.99
C VAL A 273 -1.32 -6.73 13.22
N PRO A 274 -1.89 -7.73 12.52
CA PRO A 274 -3.06 -7.56 11.67
C PRO A 274 -4.40 -7.55 12.45
N TYR A 275 -4.37 -7.28 13.75
CA TYR A 275 -5.54 -7.20 14.61
C TYR A 275 -5.53 -5.86 15.33
N TYR A 276 -6.66 -5.18 15.34
CA TYR A 276 -6.79 -3.84 15.91
C TYR A 276 -7.95 -3.82 16.89
N ALA A 277 -7.87 -2.98 17.92
CA ALA A 277 -8.95 -2.79 18.86
C ALA A 277 -8.93 -1.39 19.44
N HIS A 278 -10.12 -0.88 19.76
CA HIS A 278 -10.35 0.37 20.47
C HIS A 278 -11.37 0.15 21.57
N LEU A 279 -11.10 0.68 22.76
CA LEU A 279 -12.02 0.65 23.89
C LEU A 279 -12.67 2.03 24.04
N HIS A 280 -14.00 2.12 23.87
CA HIS A 280 -14.79 3.31 24.05
C HIS A 280 -15.77 3.10 25.23
N GLY A 281 -15.43 3.64 26.41
CA GLY A 281 -16.17 3.31 27.64
C GLY A 281 -16.21 1.80 27.87
N ASN A 282 -17.41 1.22 27.88
CA ASN A 282 -17.62 -0.22 28.05
C ASN A 282 -17.78 -0.98 26.72
N ILE A 283 -17.35 -0.39 25.61
CA ILE A 283 -17.50 -0.96 24.28
C ILE A 283 -16.12 -1.27 23.69
N MET A 284 -15.86 -2.51 23.35
CA MET A 284 -14.70 -2.91 22.57
C MET A 284 -15.07 -3.00 21.09
N ILE A 285 -14.40 -2.22 20.26
CA ILE A 285 -14.52 -2.22 18.82
C ILE A 285 -13.22 -2.83 18.26
N ALA A 286 -13.31 -4.01 17.66
CA ALA A 286 -12.16 -4.73 17.13
C ALA A 286 -12.26 -4.88 15.60
N MET A 287 -11.12 -4.87 14.94
CA MET A 287 -11.03 -4.92 13.48
C MET A 287 -9.98 -5.94 13.03
N HIS A 288 -10.32 -6.67 12.00
CA HIS A 288 -9.43 -7.61 11.28
C HIS A 288 -9.97 -7.81 9.87
N HIS A 289 -9.13 -7.79 8.85
CA HIS A 289 -9.60 -7.96 7.47
C HIS A 289 -10.40 -9.25 7.23
N GLY A 290 -10.04 -10.35 7.86
CA GLY A 290 -10.79 -11.63 7.73
C GLY A 290 -9.99 -12.74 7.06
N HIS A 291 -8.87 -12.45 6.40
CA HIS A 291 -8.09 -13.41 5.61
C HIS A 291 -7.26 -14.41 6.44
N LYS A 292 -6.94 -14.11 7.71
CA LYS A 292 -6.08 -15.00 8.57
C LYS A 292 -6.86 -15.85 9.55
N LYS A 293 -8.06 -15.44 9.94
CA LYS A 293 -8.87 -16.11 10.94
C LYS A 293 -10.34 -16.12 10.52
N LYS A 294 -11.02 -17.23 10.75
CA LYS A 294 -12.47 -17.31 10.60
C LYS A 294 -13.16 -16.42 11.64
N ASN A 295 -14.31 -15.85 11.30
CA ASN A 295 -15.09 -14.99 12.18
C ASN A 295 -15.37 -15.65 13.54
N THR A 296 -15.69 -16.95 13.56
CA THR A 296 -15.92 -17.75 14.78
C THR A 296 -14.70 -17.85 15.71
N GLN A 297 -13.49 -17.62 15.23
CA GLN A 297 -12.25 -17.73 16.01
C GLN A 297 -11.77 -16.39 16.57
N LEU A 298 -12.28 -15.27 16.05
CA LEU A 298 -11.84 -13.94 16.46
C LEU A 298 -12.16 -13.60 17.92
N PRO A 299 -13.33 -13.92 18.47
CA PRO A 299 -13.61 -13.68 19.88
C PRO A 299 -12.61 -14.39 20.82
N SER A 300 -12.25 -15.63 20.53
CA SER A 300 -11.24 -16.37 21.30
C SER A 300 -9.85 -15.69 21.21
N LEU A 301 -9.48 -15.16 20.04
CA LEU A 301 -8.24 -14.43 19.88
C LEU A 301 -8.23 -13.15 20.74
N PHE A 302 -9.24 -12.27 20.60
CA PHE A 302 -9.28 -11.00 21.30
C PHE A 302 -9.41 -11.16 22.82
N SER A 303 -10.06 -12.22 23.30
CA SER A 303 -10.17 -12.50 24.73
C SER A 303 -8.92 -13.12 25.35
N SER A 304 -8.06 -13.80 24.55
CA SER A 304 -6.89 -14.51 25.05
C SER A 304 -5.57 -13.76 24.83
N GLU A 305 -5.44 -12.99 23.74
CA GLU A 305 -4.21 -12.28 23.39
C GLU A 305 -3.92 -11.17 24.42
N PRO A 306 -2.70 -11.15 25.02
CA PRO A 306 -2.36 -10.20 26.10
C PRO A 306 -2.61 -8.73 25.77
N ARG A 307 -2.51 -8.32 24.49
CA ARG A 307 -2.74 -6.95 24.04
C ARG A 307 -4.20 -6.52 24.16
N TYR A 308 -5.14 -7.45 24.02
CA TYR A 308 -6.57 -7.14 23.89
C TYR A 308 -7.39 -7.64 25.06
N ARG A 309 -6.92 -8.67 25.78
CA ARG A 309 -7.70 -9.29 26.85
C ARG A 309 -8.10 -8.33 27.98
N SER A 310 -7.30 -7.27 28.22
CA SER A 310 -7.67 -6.23 29.20
C SER A 310 -8.85 -5.40 28.72
N MET A 311 -8.88 -5.03 27.43
CA MET A 311 -10.01 -4.32 26.83
C MET A 311 -11.24 -5.23 26.79
N TRP A 312 -11.06 -6.51 26.44
CA TRP A 312 -12.13 -7.50 26.44
C TRP A 312 -12.75 -7.67 27.83
N GLY A 313 -11.95 -7.77 28.87
CA GLY A 313 -12.42 -7.91 30.24
C GLY A 313 -13.11 -6.67 30.82
N GLN A 314 -12.82 -5.48 30.27
CA GLN A 314 -13.47 -4.22 30.66
C GLN A 314 -14.75 -3.97 29.85
N ALA A 315 -14.86 -4.57 28.66
CA ALA A 315 -16.00 -4.33 27.78
C ALA A 315 -17.24 -5.11 28.22
N LYS A 316 -18.37 -4.43 28.24
CA LYS A 316 -19.70 -5.05 28.34
C LYS A 316 -20.18 -5.56 26.98
N TYR A 317 -19.83 -4.84 25.93
CA TYR A 317 -20.19 -5.16 24.55
C TYR A 317 -18.91 -5.23 23.69
N CYS A 318 -18.77 -6.30 22.94
CA CYS A 318 -17.67 -6.50 22.03
C CYS A 318 -18.19 -6.60 20.59
N TYR A 319 -17.67 -5.77 19.69
CA TYR A 319 -17.99 -5.76 18.27
C TYR A 319 -16.69 -6.04 17.49
N ILE A 320 -16.75 -6.97 16.55
CA ILE A 320 -15.61 -7.35 15.72
C ILE A 320 -16.01 -7.18 14.25
N HIS A 321 -15.27 -6.33 13.55
CA HIS A 321 -15.54 -6.00 12.15
C HIS A 321 -14.55 -6.72 11.24
N THR A 322 -15.06 -7.29 10.13
CA THR A 322 -14.27 -8.03 9.13
C THR A 322 -14.69 -7.63 7.71
N GLY A 323 -13.87 -8.00 6.72
CA GLY A 323 -14.07 -7.83 5.28
C GLY A 323 -13.76 -9.11 4.51
N HIS A 324 -12.93 -9.02 3.45
CA HIS A 324 -12.29 -10.07 2.67
C HIS A 324 -13.18 -10.77 1.64
N TYR A 325 -14.44 -11.02 1.92
CA TYR A 325 -15.30 -11.82 1.03
C TYR A 325 -16.21 -10.96 0.14
N HIS A 326 -16.05 -9.63 0.13
CA HIS A 326 -16.76 -8.64 -0.69
C HIS A 326 -18.29 -8.62 -0.58
N HIS A 327 -18.89 -9.59 0.09
CA HIS A 327 -20.35 -9.68 0.24
C HIS A 327 -20.75 -9.65 1.71
N ALA A 328 -21.87 -8.99 1.98
CA ALA A 328 -22.54 -9.10 3.24
C ALA A 328 -23.20 -10.49 3.30
N GLU A 329 -22.50 -11.48 3.84
CA GLU A 329 -23.25 -12.51 4.53
C GLU A 329 -23.82 -11.86 5.80
N GLN A 330 -25.07 -12.15 6.13
CA GLN A 330 -25.66 -11.77 7.42
C GLN A 330 -24.97 -12.53 8.55
N ASP A 331 -23.67 -12.33 8.72
CA ASP A 331 -22.95 -12.80 9.87
C ASP A 331 -22.82 -11.65 10.90
N MET A 332 -23.95 -11.04 11.25
CA MET A 332 -24.12 -10.52 12.60
C MET A 332 -24.46 -11.70 13.49
N ALA A 333 -23.45 -12.50 13.80
CA ALA A 333 -23.63 -13.64 14.68
C ALA A 333 -22.94 -13.34 16.01
N GLU A 334 -23.62 -13.66 17.10
CA GLU A 334 -22.98 -13.68 18.42
C GLU A 334 -22.08 -14.91 18.51
N HIS A 335 -20.79 -14.68 18.63
CA HIS A 335 -19.78 -15.71 18.85
C HIS A 335 -19.00 -15.40 20.12
N GLY A 336 -19.05 -16.28 21.11
CA GLY A 336 -18.20 -16.18 22.30
C GLY A 336 -18.29 -14.85 23.07
N GLY A 337 -19.46 -14.20 23.08
CA GLY A 337 -19.68 -12.93 23.76
C GLY A 337 -19.35 -11.68 22.92
N ALA A 338 -19.14 -11.81 21.63
CA ALA A 338 -18.98 -10.69 20.70
C ALA A 338 -19.94 -10.80 19.51
N ILE A 339 -20.37 -9.63 19.01
CA ILE A 339 -21.03 -9.53 17.71
C ILE A 339 -19.92 -9.42 16.64
N VAL A 340 -19.88 -10.38 15.73
CA VAL A 340 -18.95 -10.37 14.60
C VAL A 340 -19.70 -10.02 13.33
N GLU A 341 -19.27 -8.96 12.66
CA GLU A 341 -19.91 -8.45 11.46
C GLU A 341 -18.93 -8.39 10.28
N ARG A 342 -19.37 -8.88 9.12
CA ARG A 342 -18.67 -8.71 7.86
C ARG A 342 -19.25 -7.52 7.09
N HIS A 343 -18.37 -6.63 6.65
CA HIS A 343 -18.75 -5.48 5.86
C HIS A 343 -18.72 -5.76 4.36
N PRO A 344 -19.69 -5.25 3.60
CA PRO A 344 -19.63 -5.21 2.14
C PRO A 344 -18.66 -4.14 1.66
N THR A 345 -18.24 -4.22 0.39
CA THR A 345 -17.38 -3.21 -0.25
C THR A 345 -18.17 -2.18 -1.06
N LEU A 346 -17.58 -0.98 -1.24
CA LEU A 346 -18.02 0.00 -2.25
C LEU A 346 -17.39 -0.26 -3.62
N ALA A 347 -16.29 -1.03 -3.69
CA ALA A 347 -15.59 -1.28 -4.94
C ALA A 347 -16.47 -1.96 -5.99
N GLY A 348 -16.21 -1.68 -7.24
CA GLY A 348 -16.81 -2.40 -8.38
C GLY A 348 -16.38 -3.86 -8.37
N ARG A 349 -17.09 -4.68 -9.14
CA ARG A 349 -16.76 -6.08 -9.35
C ARG A 349 -15.59 -6.17 -10.33
N ASP A 350 -14.55 -6.93 -9.99
CA ASP A 350 -13.43 -7.22 -10.88
C ASP A 350 -13.78 -8.32 -11.92
N ALA A 351 -12.90 -8.53 -12.89
CA ALA A 351 -13.09 -9.56 -13.92
C ALA A 351 -13.12 -10.98 -13.32
N TYR A 352 -12.36 -11.25 -12.24
CA TYR A 352 -12.37 -12.54 -11.55
C TYR A 352 -13.75 -12.82 -10.95
N ALA A 353 -14.31 -11.87 -10.21
CA ALA A 353 -15.64 -12.01 -9.63
C ALA A 353 -16.74 -12.10 -10.70
N ALA A 354 -16.60 -11.33 -11.79
CA ALA A 354 -17.54 -11.39 -12.91
C ALA A 354 -17.58 -12.78 -13.57
N ARG A 355 -16.41 -13.34 -13.88
CA ARG A 355 -16.28 -14.69 -14.48
C ARG A 355 -16.69 -15.79 -13.53
N GLY A 356 -16.45 -15.60 -12.23
CA GLY A 356 -16.89 -16.53 -11.18
C GLY A 356 -18.40 -16.49 -10.88
N GLY A 357 -19.12 -15.52 -11.46
CA GLY A 357 -20.56 -15.34 -11.22
C GLY A 357 -20.87 -14.78 -9.82
N TYR A 358 -19.87 -14.21 -9.13
CA TYR A 358 -20.07 -13.61 -7.81
C TYR A 358 -20.76 -12.24 -7.97
N VAL A 359 -21.89 -12.06 -7.28
CA VAL A 359 -22.66 -10.81 -7.26
C VAL A 359 -22.81 -10.35 -5.83
N SER A 360 -22.38 -9.13 -5.54
CA SER A 360 -22.48 -8.52 -4.21
C SER A 360 -23.15 -7.17 -4.29
N TRP A 361 -23.96 -6.83 -3.29
CA TRP A 361 -24.46 -5.48 -3.11
C TRP A 361 -23.33 -4.58 -2.61
N ARG A 362 -23.07 -3.51 -3.33
CA ARG A 362 -22.04 -2.53 -3.01
C ARG A 362 -22.53 -1.54 -1.97
N SER A 363 -21.87 -1.44 -0.83
CA SER A 363 -22.18 -0.43 0.20
C SER A 363 -21.03 -0.26 1.18
N ALA A 364 -21.03 0.86 1.92
CA ALA A 364 -20.21 1.08 3.11
C ALA A 364 -21.06 1.51 4.28
N ARG A 365 -20.52 1.39 5.49
CA ARG A 365 -21.29 1.64 6.73
C ARG A 365 -20.51 2.51 7.69
N ALA A 366 -21.24 3.46 8.31
CA ALA A 366 -20.85 4.10 9.55
C ALA A 366 -21.71 3.57 10.70
N ILE A 367 -21.06 3.23 11.81
CA ILE A 367 -21.72 2.68 12.99
C ILE A 367 -21.37 3.55 14.19
N THR A 368 -22.38 4.10 14.87
CA THR A 368 -22.19 4.91 16.08
C THR A 368 -22.44 4.09 17.31
N TYR A 369 -21.48 4.13 18.22
CA TYR A 369 -21.51 3.45 19.51
C TYR A 369 -21.62 4.48 20.64
N HIS A 370 -22.47 4.19 21.62
CA HIS A 370 -22.54 4.93 22.86
C HIS A 370 -21.71 4.21 23.92
N SER A 371 -20.92 4.94 24.69
CA SER A 371 -19.93 4.45 25.66
C SER A 371 -20.44 3.36 26.66
N THR A 372 -21.75 3.29 26.90
CA THR A 372 -22.36 2.33 27.83
C THR A 372 -23.52 1.51 27.26
N GLN A 373 -24.06 1.87 26.06
CA GLN A 373 -25.28 1.24 25.53
C GLN A 373 -25.00 0.31 24.33
N GLY A 374 -23.80 0.35 23.75
CA GLY A 374 -23.46 -0.39 22.54
C GLY A 374 -23.76 0.40 21.27
N GLU A 375 -24.04 -0.29 20.17
CA GLU A 375 -24.44 0.31 18.89
C GLU A 375 -25.80 1.00 19.05
N ILE A 376 -25.87 2.27 18.62
CA ILE A 376 -27.12 3.06 18.71
C ILE A 376 -27.61 3.55 17.34
N MET A 377 -26.73 3.64 16.33
CA MET A 377 -27.12 4.11 15.02
C MET A 377 -26.21 3.53 13.93
N ARG A 378 -26.79 3.33 12.76
CA ARG A 378 -26.08 2.84 11.58
C ARG A 378 -26.49 3.64 10.34
N VAL A 379 -25.51 4.08 9.56
CA VAL A 379 -25.71 4.73 8.26
C VAL A 379 -25.12 3.82 7.20
N THR A 380 -25.89 3.49 6.18
CA THR A 380 -25.43 2.72 5.03
C THR A 380 -25.48 3.60 3.78
N VAL A 381 -24.40 3.61 3.02
CA VAL A 381 -24.28 4.33 1.76
C VAL A 381 -24.00 3.35 0.62
N THR A 382 -24.50 3.66 -0.56
CA THR A 382 -24.29 2.89 -1.80
C THR A 382 -23.49 3.73 -2.78
N PRO A 383 -22.86 3.12 -3.80
CA PRO A 383 -22.09 3.86 -4.81
C PRO A 383 -22.89 4.98 -5.47
N ARG A 384 -22.22 6.07 -5.80
CA ARG A 384 -22.78 7.20 -6.56
C ARG A 384 -22.26 7.26 -7.99
N TYR A 385 -21.10 6.68 -8.23
CA TYR A 385 -20.43 6.67 -9.53
C TYR A 385 -20.28 5.22 -10.00
N SER A 386 -20.80 4.90 -11.14
CA SER A 386 -20.75 3.54 -11.71
C SER A 386 -20.42 3.61 -13.20
#